data_f350687fd55cd3aef61a76c7ace8945a
#
_entry.id   f350687fd55cd3aef61a76c7ace8945a
#
_cell.length_a   1.000
_cell.length_b   1.000
_cell.length_c   1.000
_cell.angle_alpha   90.00
_cell.angle_beta   90.00
_cell.angle_gamma   90.00
#
_symmetry.space_group_name_H-M   'P 1'
#
loop_
_entity.id
_entity.type
_entity.pdbx_description
1 polymer ?
#
loop_
_entity_poly.entity_id
_entity_poly.type
_entity_poly.pdbx_seq_one_letter_code
_entity_poly.pdbx_strand_id
1 'polypeptide(L)'
;MSSNQKVRPPLPPFTLETAIEKVRLAEDGWNTRDAAKVALAYSLDTRWRNRAEFANNRDEAQAFLERKWKKELDYRLIKELWTFGGNRIAVRYAYEWRDDSGNWFRSYGNENWEFGEDGLMRRRYACINDMPIKESDRKFRWPLGRRPDDHPGLSELSL
;
A
#
# COMPACT_ATOMS: atom_id res chain seq x y z
N MET A 1 30.92 6.08 -4.69
CA MET A 1 30.30 4.82 -4.29
C MET A 1 28.82 4.90 -4.55
N SER A 2 28.34 4.06 -5.42
CA SER A 2 26.91 3.98 -5.67
C SER A 2 26.20 3.55 -4.39
N SER A 3 25.21 4.31 -3.98
CA SER A 3 24.28 3.83 -2.97
C SER A 3 23.71 2.51 -3.47
N ASN A 4 23.84 1.45 -2.69
CA ASN A 4 23.28 0.13 -3.00
C ASN A 4 21.74 0.16 -2.89
N GLN A 5 21.10 0.98 -3.70
CA GLN A 5 19.66 0.85 -3.91
C GLN A 5 19.46 -0.42 -4.72
N LYS A 6 18.92 -1.43 -4.08
CA LYS A 6 18.60 -2.67 -4.76
C LYS A 6 17.53 -2.40 -5.81
N VAL A 7 17.80 -2.84 -7.03
CA VAL A 7 16.79 -2.93 -8.09
C VAL A 7 15.62 -3.77 -7.59
N ARG A 8 14.38 -3.30 -7.82
CA ARG A 8 13.15 -3.97 -7.37
C ARG A 8 12.24 -4.32 -8.54
N PRO A 9 12.44 -5.51 -9.13
CA PRO A 9 11.51 -6.00 -10.15
C PRO A 9 10.08 -6.17 -9.59
N PRO A 10 9.05 -6.11 -10.45
CA PRO A 10 9.09 -5.79 -11.88
C PRO A 10 9.55 -4.37 -12.16
N LEU A 11 10.28 -4.20 -13.28
CA LEU A 11 10.79 -2.90 -13.72
C LEU A 11 9.86 -2.27 -14.76
N PRO A 12 9.75 -0.92 -14.81
CA PRO A 12 9.05 -0.27 -15.91
C PRO A 12 9.83 -0.45 -17.24
N PRO A 13 9.18 -0.37 -18.40
CA PRO A 13 7.74 -0.14 -18.58
C PRO A 13 6.92 -1.37 -18.21
N PHE A 14 5.77 -1.14 -17.57
CA PHE A 14 4.92 -2.22 -17.10
C PHE A 14 4.05 -2.80 -18.21
N THR A 15 3.79 -4.10 -18.13
CA THR A 15 2.73 -4.80 -18.86
C THR A 15 1.57 -5.02 -17.89
N LEU A 16 0.42 -5.49 -18.39
CA LEU A 16 -0.70 -5.87 -17.51
C LEU A 16 -0.25 -6.86 -16.44
N GLU A 17 0.47 -7.89 -16.84
CA GLU A 17 0.95 -8.94 -15.93
C GLU A 17 1.90 -8.37 -14.87
N THR A 18 2.89 -7.58 -15.28
CA THR A 18 3.87 -7.03 -14.33
C THR A 18 3.29 -5.93 -13.46
N ALA A 19 2.31 -5.18 -13.96
CA ALA A 19 1.57 -4.20 -13.14
C ALA A 19 0.77 -4.91 -12.04
N ILE A 20 0.07 -5.99 -12.37
CA ILE A 20 -0.66 -6.82 -11.39
C ILE A 20 0.31 -7.36 -10.33
N GLU A 21 1.45 -7.88 -10.74
CA GLU A 21 2.48 -8.37 -9.83
C GLU A 21 2.99 -7.27 -8.90
N LYS A 22 3.27 -6.08 -9.44
CA LYS A 22 3.74 -4.93 -8.66
C LYS A 22 2.73 -4.51 -7.60
N VAL A 23 1.45 -4.50 -7.95
CA VAL A 23 0.35 -4.19 -7.01
C VAL A 23 0.27 -5.22 -5.90
N ARG A 24 0.38 -6.51 -6.23
CA ARG A 24 0.34 -7.58 -5.22
C ARG A 24 1.53 -7.51 -4.27
N LEU A 25 2.73 -7.25 -4.78
CA LEU A 25 3.93 -7.08 -3.96
C LEU A 25 3.79 -5.90 -2.99
N ALA A 26 3.19 -4.80 -3.44
CA ALA A 26 2.93 -3.65 -2.57
C ALA A 26 1.92 -4.00 -1.47
N GLU A 27 0.83 -4.68 -1.81
CA GLU A 27 -0.16 -5.17 -0.83
C GLU A 27 0.52 -6.07 0.21
N ASP A 28 1.29 -7.05 -0.24
CA ASP A 28 1.96 -8.00 0.65
C ASP A 28 2.95 -7.29 1.58
N GLY A 29 3.70 -6.33 1.05
CA GLY A 29 4.64 -5.54 1.85
C GLY A 29 3.95 -4.77 2.97
N TRP A 30 2.89 -4.04 2.64
CA TRP A 30 2.14 -3.25 3.63
C TRP A 30 1.45 -4.13 4.66
N ASN A 31 0.97 -5.31 4.27
CA ASN A 31 0.37 -6.27 5.21
C ASN A 31 1.38 -6.84 6.22
N THR A 32 2.68 -6.69 6.02
CA THR A 32 3.68 -7.03 7.04
C THR A 32 3.65 -6.06 8.22
N ARG A 33 3.20 -4.82 8.00
CA ARG A 33 3.21 -3.73 8.99
C ARG A 33 4.62 -3.44 9.51
N ASP A 34 5.62 -3.75 8.73
CA ASP A 34 7.03 -3.50 9.02
C ASP A 34 7.49 -2.25 8.27
N ALA A 35 7.47 -1.11 8.96
CA ALA A 35 7.77 0.19 8.34
C ALA A 35 9.15 0.26 7.70
N ALA A 36 10.17 -0.29 8.34
CA ALA A 36 11.53 -0.30 7.82
C ALA A 36 11.64 -1.13 6.54
N LYS A 37 10.99 -2.28 6.52
CA LYS A 37 10.95 -3.17 5.35
C LYS A 37 10.19 -2.53 4.19
N VAL A 38 9.02 -1.98 4.46
CA VAL A 38 8.18 -1.33 3.45
C VAL A 38 8.88 -0.11 2.84
N ALA A 39 9.58 0.67 3.65
CA ALA A 39 10.29 1.86 3.19
C ALA A 39 11.32 1.56 2.10
N LEU A 40 11.89 0.36 2.08
CA LEU A 40 12.87 -0.05 1.07
C LEU A 40 12.30 -0.15 -0.35
N ALA A 41 10.98 -0.17 -0.51
CA ALA A 41 10.31 -0.17 -1.81
C ALA A 41 10.30 1.23 -2.48
N TYR A 42 10.67 2.24 -1.73
CA TYR A 42 10.61 3.65 -2.16
C TYR A 42 12.03 4.19 -2.36
N SER A 43 12.19 5.09 -3.35
CA SER A 43 13.49 5.72 -3.58
C SER A 43 13.88 6.62 -2.39
N LEU A 44 15.19 6.91 -2.25
CA LEU A 44 15.67 7.78 -1.16
C LEU A 44 15.04 9.17 -1.20
N ASP A 45 14.78 9.67 -2.41
CA ASP A 45 14.17 10.98 -2.67
C ASP A 45 12.66 10.89 -2.93
N THR A 46 12.03 9.79 -2.54
CA THR A 46 10.60 9.57 -2.78
C THR A 46 9.75 10.72 -2.25
N ARG A 47 8.65 10.98 -2.92
CA ARG A 47 7.69 11.99 -2.50
C ARG A 47 6.31 11.40 -2.39
N TRP A 48 5.71 11.62 -1.22
CA TRP A 48 4.36 11.16 -0.91
C TRP A 48 3.45 12.32 -0.59
N ARG A 49 2.20 12.19 -0.99
CA ARG A 49 1.08 12.84 -0.30
C ARG A 49 0.12 11.73 0.11
N ASN A 50 -0.13 11.62 1.40
CA ASN A 50 -1.09 10.69 1.96
C ASN A 50 -2.18 11.51 2.65
N ARG A 51 -3.38 11.54 2.10
CA ARG A 51 -4.43 12.49 2.52
C ARG A 51 -3.91 13.91 2.34
N ALA A 52 -3.68 14.63 3.42
CA ALA A 52 -3.10 15.97 3.41
C ALA A 52 -1.69 16.04 4.01
N GLU A 53 -1.08 14.88 4.34
CA GLU A 53 0.26 14.81 4.87
C GLU A 53 1.28 14.51 3.77
N PHE A 54 2.40 15.22 3.79
CA PHE A 54 3.48 15.06 2.82
C PHE A 54 4.67 14.37 3.48
N ALA A 55 5.32 13.47 2.74
CA ALA A 55 6.62 12.91 3.07
C ALA A 55 7.55 13.21 1.91
N ASN A 56 8.70 13.84 2.18
CA ASN A 56 9.59 14.38 1.15
C ASN A 56 10.82 13.52 0.88
N ASN A 57 10.96 12.40 1.57
CA ASN A 57 12.05 11.44 1.40
C ASN A 57 11.66 10.10 2.05
N ARG A 58 12.52 9.09 1.87
CA ARG A 58 12.27 7.75 2.41
C ARG A 58 12.17 7.75 3.95
N ASP A 59 13.02 8.51 4.63
CA ASP A 59 13.00 8.53 6.10
C ASP A 59 11.69 9.09 6.63
N GLU A 60 11.16 10.14 6.00
CA GLU A 60 9.84 10.69 6.36
C GLU A 60 8.72 9.70 6.03
N ALA A 61 8.81 8.97 4.92
CA ALA A 61 7.86 7.92 4.56
C ALA A 61 7.86 6.80 5.61
N GLN A 62 9.05 6.37 6.05
CA GLN A 62 9.17 5.35 7.11
C GLN A 62 8.57 5.85 8.43
N ALA A 63 8.85 7.07 8.82
CA ALA A 63 8.30 7.66 10.04
C ALA A 63 6.76 7.72 9.99
N PHE A 64 6.19 8.06 8.82
CA PHE A 64 4.75 8.01 8.59
C PHE A 64 4.20 6.61 8.83
N LEU A 65 4.84 5.58 8.26
CA LEU A 65 4.40 4.19 8.40
C LEU A 65 4.49 3.70 9.85
N GLU A 66 5.52 4.10 10.58
CA GLU A 66 5.65 3.77 11.99
C GLU A 66 4.49 4.31 12.81
N ARG A 67 4.09 5.56 12.58
CA ARG A 67 2.93 6.17 13.24
C ARG A 67 1.62 5.49 12.82
N LYS A 68 1.48 5.17 11.54
CA LYS A 68 0.29 4.53 10.99
C LYS A 68 -0.02 3.22 11.69
N TRP A 69 0.96 2.33 11.79
CA TRP A 69 0.72 0.99 12.35
C TRP A 69 0.76 0.93 13.87
N LYS A 70 1.15 1.99 14.55
CA LYS A 70 0.89 2.17 15.98
C LYS A 70 -0.56 2.53 16.25
N LYS A 71 -1.19 3.27 15.33
CA LYS A 71 -2.59 3.71 15.43
C LYS A 71 -3.56 2.69 14.86
N GLU A 72 -3.25 2.13 13.70
CA GLU A 72 -4.13 1.24 12.96
C GLU A 72 -3.79 -0.21 13.30
N LEU A 73 -4.49 -0.75 14.29
CA LEU A 73 -4.25 -2.11 14.80
C LEU A 73 -5.03 -3.14 13.97
N ASP A 74 -4.54 -4.38 13.97
CA ASP A 74 -5.15 -5.49 13.22
C ASP A 74 -5.37 -5.17 11.73
N TYR A 75 -4.48 -4.40 11.14
CA TYR A 75 -4.54 -3.87 9.78
C TYR A 75 -4.46 -4.98 8.72
N ARG A 76 -5.40 -4.95 7.78
CA ARG A 76 -5.45 -5.85 6.62
C ARG A 76 -5.85 -5.05 5.39
N LEU A 77 -5.08 -5.20 4.32
CA LEU A 77 -5.17 -4.41 3.10
C LEU A 77 -5.41 -5.30 1.89
N ILE A 78 -6.30 -4.85 1.00
CA ILE A 78 -6.46 -5.41 -0.34
C ILE A 78 -6.31 -4.29 -1.35
N LYS A 79 -5.43 -4.48 -2.34
CA LYS A 79 -5.24 -3.58 -3.48
C LYS A 79 -5.72 -4.22 -4.77
N GLU A 80 -6.16 -3.38 -5.70
CA GLU A 80 -6.55 -3.82 -7.04
C GLU A 80 -6.00 -2.85 -8.07
N LEU A 81 -5.34 -3.39 -9.10
CA LEU A 81 -4.90 -2.58 -10.23
C LEU A 81 -6.09 -1.92 -10.90
N TRP A 82 -6.03 -0.60 -11.12
CA TRP A 82 -7.02 0.12 -11.89
C TRP A 82 -6.56 0.32 -13.33
N THR A 83 -5.39 0.93 -13.51
CA THR A 83 -4.76 1.13 -14.81
C THR A 83 -3.26 1.34 -14.68
N PHE A 84 -2.55 1.27 -15.80
CA PHE A 84 -1.10 1.47 -15.83
C PHE A 84 -0.68 2.05 -17.19
N GLY A 85 0.51 2.60 -17.24
CA GLY A 85 1.13 3.06 -18.47
C GLY A 85 2.57 3.51 -18.23
N GLY A 86 3.51 3.03 -19.04
CA GLY A 86 4.93 3.36 -18.88
C GLY A 86 5.43 2.97 -17.49
N ASN A 87 5.82 3.96 -16.69
CA ASN A 87 6.33 3.78 -15.34
C ASN A 87 5.30 4.15 -14.25
N ARG A 88 4.01 4.23 -14.61
CA ARG A 88 2.94 4.64 -13.68
C ARG A 88 1.90 3.55 -13.52
N ILE A 89 1.37 3.46 -12.29
CA ILE A 89 0.29 2.52 -11.93
C ILE A 89 -0.72 3.28 -11.09
N ALA A 90 -2.01 3.13 -11.42
CA ALA A 90 -3.11 3.61 -10.60
C ALA A 90 -3.80 2.42 -9.92
N VAL A 91 -4.11 2.57 -8.63
CA VAL A 91 -4.58 1.50 -7.78
C VAL A 91 -5.79 1.98 -6.98
N ARG A 92 -6.76 1.11 -6.81
CA ARG A 92 -7.78 1.30 -5.78
C ARG A 92 -7.53 0.28 -4.66
N TYR A 93 -7.92 0.62 -3.44
CA TYR A 93 -7.70 -0.28 -2.31
C TYR A 93 -8.71 -0.03 -1.20
N ALA A 94 -8.79 -0.99 -0.30
CA ALA A 94 -9.49 -0.85 0.96
C ALA A 94 -8.69 -1.56 2.04
N TYR A 95 -8.78 -1.09 3.27
CA TYR A 95 -8.18 -1.78 4.40
C TYR A 95 -9.07 -1.66 5.63
N GLU A 96 -9.01 -2.69 6.45
CA GLU A 96 -9.73 -2.73 7.72
C GLU A 96 -8.74 -2.66 8.87
N TRP A 97 -9.12 -1.94 9.90
CA TRP A 97 -8.30 -1.71 11.07
C TRP A 97 -9.16 -1.31 12.25
N ARG A 98 -8.61 -1.42 13.44
CA ARG A 98 -9.24 -0.92 14.66
C ARG A 98 -8.32 0.05 15.39
N ASP A 99 -8.91 0.95 16.18
CA ASP A 99 -8.16 1.77 17.11
C ASP A 99 -7.91 1.01 18.43
N ASP A 100 -7.22 1.64 19.38
CA ASP A 100 -6.90 1.05 20.67
C ASP A 100 -8.11 0.98 21.62
N SER A 101 -9.23 1.59 21.26
CA SER A 101 -10.50 1.51 21.99
C SER A 101 -11.44 0.45 21.41
N GLY A 102 -10.99 -0.30 20.40
CA GLY A 102 -11.77 -1.37 19.79
C GLY A 102 -12.77 -0.92 18.74
N ASN A 103 -12.69 0.32 18.26
CA ASN A 103 -13.53 0.80 17.17
C ASN A 103 -12.95 0.34 15.83
N TRP A 104 -13.79 -0.29 15.00
CA TRP A 104 -13.40 -0.76 13.68
C TRP A 104 -13.71 0.24 12.59
N PHE A 105 -12.86 0.23 11.57
CA PHE A 105 -12.98 1.08 10.38
C PHE A 105 -12.69 0.27 9.12
N ARG A 106 -13.34 0.64 8.02
CA ARG A 106 -12.90 0.28 6.68
C ARG A 106 -12.57 1.55 5.95
N SER A 107 -11.34 1.64 5.49
CA SER A 107 -10.84 2.81 4.76
C SER A 107 -10.75 2.47 3.28
N TYR A 108 -11.29 3.36 2.44
CA TYR A 108 -11.29 3.20 0.99
C TYR A 108 -10.34 4.22 0.38
N GLY A 109 -9.50 3.79 -0.54
CA GLY A 109 -8.54 4.68 -1.15
C GLY A 109 -8.31 4.44 -2.62
N ASN A 110 -7.78 5.49 -3.23
CA ASN A 110 -7.23 5.48 -4.58
C ASN A 110 -5.85 6.08 -4.51
N GLU A 111 -4.89 5.51 -5.21
CA GLU A 111 -3.55 6.05 -5.24
C GLU A 111 -2.91 5.97 -6.62
N ASN A 112 -2.01 6.90 -6.86
CA ASN A 112 -1.24 7.00 -8.09
C ASN A 112 0.23 6.79 -7.76
N TRP A 113 0.89 5.92 -8.52
CA TRP A 113 2.30 5.58 -8.34
C TRP A 113 3.12 5.94 -9.57
N GLU A 114 4.35 6.36 -9.32
CA GLU A 114 5.36 6.52 -10.36
C GLU A 114 6.67 5.88 -9.89
N PHE A 115 7.31 5.14 -10.79
CA PHE A 115 8.51 4.35 -10.50
C PHE A 115 9.72 4.88 -11.25
N GLY A 116 10.91 4.75 -10.65
CA GLY A 116 12.17 4.89 -11.35
C GLY A 116 12.51 3.64 -12.17
N GLU A 117 13.54 3.74 -13.01
CA GLU A 117 14.02 2.60 -13.82
C GLU A 117 14.48 1.41 -12.97
N ASP A 118 14.86 1.66 -11.72
CA ASP A 118 15.26 0.65 -10.75
C ASP A 118 14.07 -0.07 -10.09
N GLY A 119 12.84 0.30 -10.43
CA GLY A 119 11.64 -0.30 -9.87
C GLY A 119 11.27 0.20 -8.48
N LEU A 120 11.99 1.20 -7.94
CA LEU A 120 11.60 1.86 -6.70
C LEU A 120 10.53 2.90 -6.97
N MET A 121 9.55 3.02 -6.06
CA MET A 121 8.49 4.03 -6.18
C MET A 121 9.05 5.39 -5.78
N ARG A 122 8.99 6.35 -6.69
CA ARG A 122 9.50 7.70 -6.46
C ARG A 122 8.42 8.73 -6.16
N ARG A 123 7.17 8.45 -6.52
CA ARG A 123 6.01 9.31 -6.19
C ARG A 123 4.81 8.46 -5.84
N ARG A 124 4.10 8.88 -4.79
CA ARG A 124 2.86 8.25 -4.36
C ARG A 124 1.88 9.31 -3.90
N TYR A 125 0.71 9.33 -4.50
CA TYR A 125 -0.38 10.24 -4.12
C TYR A 125 -1.59 9.40 -3.75
N ALA A 126 -2.06 9.52 -2.50
CA ALA A 126 -3.15 8.72 -1.98
C ALA A 126 -4.26 9.59 -1.38
N CYS A 127 -5.48 9.34 -1.83
CA CYS A 127 -6.71 9.89 -1.25
C CYS A 127 -7.45 8.77 -0.54
N ILE A 128 -7.91 9.01 0.68
CA ILE A 128 -8.49 7.96 1.53
C ILE A 128 -9.69 8.51 2.27
N ASN A 129 -10.76 7.71 2.33
CA ASN A 129 -11.96 7.97 3.13
C ASN A 129 -12.12 6.86 4.17
N ASP A 130 -12.33 7.24 5.42
CA ASP A 130 -12.55 6.29 6.50
C ASP A 130 -14.05 6.12 6.76
N MET A 131 -14.48 4.87 6.97
CA MET A 131 -15.86 4.54 7.32
C MET A 131 -15.87 3.72 8.60
N PRO A 132 -16.51 4.20 9.69
CA PRO A 132 -16.73 3.36 10.87
C PRO A 132 -17.60 2.16 10.51
N ILE A 133 -17.21 0.98 10.99
CA ILE A 133 -17.97 -0.26 10.80
C ILE A 133 -18.11 -0.98 12.13
N LYS A 134 -19.04 -1.93 12.19
CA LYS A 134 -19.10 -2.88 13.29
C LYS A 134 -18.09 -3.98 13.06
N GLU A 135 -17.59 -4.60 14.12
CA GLU A 135 -16.73 -5.77 13.99
C GLU A 135 -17.40 -6.87 13.14
N SER A 136 -18.71 -7.05 13.29
CA SER A 136 -19.50 -8.03 12.51
C SER A 136 -19.55 -7.70 11.01
N ASP A 137 -19.26 -6.47 10.60
CA ASP A 137 -19.26 -6.04 9.20
C ASP A 137 -17.90 -6.23 8.51
N ARG A 138 -16.90 -6.72 9.24
CA ARG A 138 -15.57 -6.99 8.67
C ARG A 138 -15.65 -8.02 7.56
N LYS A 139 -14.93 -7.74 6.48
CA LYS A 139 -14.83 -8.60 5.30
C LYS A 139 -13.42 -9.19 5.12
N PHE A 140 -12.42 -8.59 5.75
CA PHE A 140 -11.01 -8.99 5.63
C PHE A 140 -10.66 -9.93 6.78
N ARG A 141 -10.90 -11.24 6.57
CA ARG A 141 -10.88 -12.23 7.64
C ARG A 141 -9.82 -13.31 7.42
N TRP A 142 -8.57 -12.87 7.19
CA TRP A 142 -7.44 -13.80 7.20
C TRP A 142 -6.55 -13.48 8.42
N PRO A 143 -5.69 -14.43 8.87
CA PRO A 143 -4.71 -14.14 9.91
C PRO A 143 -3.81 -12.98 9.51
N LEU A 144 -3.36 -12.17 10.47
CA LEU A 144 -2.48 -11.03 10.20
C LEU A 144 -1.30 -11.43 9.30
N GLY A 145 -0.98 -10.56 8.37
CA GLY A 145 0.06 -10.77 7.37
C GLY A 145 -0.50 -10.85 5.96
N ARG A 146 0.19 -11.59 5.11
CA ARG A 146 -0.15 -11.71 3.69
C ARG A 146 -1.53 -12.30 3.48
N ARG A 147 -2.33 -11.67 2.61
CA ARG A 147 -3.63 -12.21 2.22
C ARG A 147 -3.43 -13.54 1.47
N PRO A 148 -4.14 -14.61 1.86
CA PRO A 148 -4.10 -15.87 1.10
C PRO A 148 -4.56 -15.68 -0.35
N ASP A 149 -3.98 -16.47 -1.27
CA ASP A 149 -4.29 -16.35 -2.69
C ASP A 149 -5.76 -16.67 -3.02
N ASP A 150 -6.40 -17.52 -2.19
CA ASP A 150 -7.81 -17.90 -2.35
C ASP A 150 -8.79 -16.95 -1.64
N HIS A 151 -8.29 -15.95 -0.90
CA HIS A 151 -9.15 -14.94 -0.30
C HIS A 151 -9.66 -13.98 -1.41
N PRO A 152 -10.97 -13.66 -1.43
CA PRO A 152 -11.52 -12.79 -2.48
C PRO A 152 -10.87 -11.40 -2.48
N GLY A 153 -10.76 -10.82 -3.67
CA GLY A 153 -10.31 -9.44 -3.88
C GLY A 153 -11.45 -8.44 -3.75
N LEU A 154 -11.15 -7.16 -3.98
CA LEU A 154 -12.13 -6.07 -3.81
C LEU A 154 -13.36 -6.25 -4.70
N SER A 155 -13.17 -6.52 -5.99
CA SER A 155 -14.29 -6.71 -6.92
C SER A 155 -15.19 -7.85 -6.52
N GLU A 156 -14.62 -8.96 -6.05
CA GLU A 156 -15.37 -10.14 -5.59
C GLU A 156 -16.11 -9.86 -4.28
N LEU A 157 -15.62 -8.96 -3.46
CA LEU A 157 -16.26 -8.52 -2.21
C LEU A 157 -17.26 -7.38 -2.41
N SER A 158 -17.42 -6.91 -3.66
CA SER A 158 -18.29 -5.77 -4.01
C SER A 158 -17.87 -4.47 -3.30
N LEU A 159 -16.59 -4.29 -3.15
CA LEU A 159 -16.01 -3.10 -2.54
C LEU A 159 -15.40 -2.15 -3.57
#